data_5361add7abf0071da439e1dd0f30365b
#
_entry.id   5361add7abf0071da439e1dd0f30365b
#
_cell.length_a   1.000
_cell.length_b   1.000
_cell.length_c   1.000
_cell.angle_alpha   90.00
_cell.angle_beta   90.00
_cell.angle_gamma   90.00
#
_symmetry.space_group_name_H-M   'P 1'
#
loop_
_entity.id
_entity.type
_entity.pdbx_description
1 polymer ?
#
loop_
_entity_poly.entity_id
_entity_poly.type
_entity_poly.pdbx_seq_one_letter_code
_entity_poly.pdbx_strand_id
1 'polypeptide(L)'
;YKLETLEEIEERGENASLCIMGKEGGPHYDVDLCAGPHVKSTGEVKAFKLLSVAGAYYKGDENKKMLQRIYGTAFENEKDLEEYLEARELARENDHRKVNKVMDIFAFSDLVGKGLVMFTPNGTIVKNELKSYLMEICRRHGAMEVDIPHMAKIDLYETSGHAEKFSEELFKVSSHYGDEFVLKPVNCPHHTQIYASKPRSYKDLPIAYVESTQQHRDEKPGSMAGLNRTRS
;
A
#
# COMPACT_ATOMS: atom_id res chain seq x y z
N TYR A 1 -13.62 25.51 7.05
CA TYR A 1 -12.66 24.58 6.48
C TYR A 1 -11.50 25.29 5.77
N LYS A 2 -11.79 26.19 4.78
CA LYS A 2 -10.74 26.90 4.02
C LYS A 2 -9.89 27.79 4.93
N LEU A 3 -10.48 28.48 5.90
CA LEU A 3 -9.75 29.29 6.91
C LEU A 3 -8.87 28.42 7.82
N GLU A 4 -9.38 27.32 8.35
CA GLU A 4 -8.62 26.36 9.12
C GLU A 4 -7.40 25.82 8.34
N THR A 5 -7.58 25.54 7.05
CA THR A 5 -6.47 25.08 6.20
C THR A 5 -5.45 26.18 5.93
N LEU A 6 -5.88 27.45 5.81
CA LEU A 6 -4.97 28.59 5.69
C LEU A 6 -4.11 28.76 6.96
N GLU A 7 -4.73 28.71 8.12
CA GLU A 7 -4.02 28.78 9.41
C GLU A 7 -2.95 27.69 9.53
N GLU A 8 -3.28 26.44 9.15
CA GLU A 8 -2.33 25.33 9.14
C GLU A 8 -1.17 25.51 8.13
N ILE A 9 -1.41 26.13 6.99
CA ILE A 9 -0.38 26.45 5.99
C ILE A 9 0.56 27.53 6.53
N GLU A 10 0.00 28.58 7.14
CA GLU A 10 0.75 29.65 7.76
C GLU A 10 1.61 29.16 8.94
N GLU A 11 1.07 28.29 9.82
CA GLU A 11 1.80 27.68 10.92
C GLU A 11 3.01 26.85 10.45
N ARG A 12 2.92 26.22 9.25
CA ARG A 12 4.04 25.50 8.62
C ARG A 12 5.04 26.41 7.92
N GLY A 13 4.79 27.71 7.85
CA GLY A 13 5.62 28.68 7.13
C GLY A 13 5.56 28.53 5.61
N GLU A 14 4.50 27.92 5.08
CA GLU A 14 4.29 27.71 3.65
C GLU A 14 3.45 28.85 3.06
N ASN A 15 3.58 29.09 1.75
CA ASN A 15 2.74 30.04 1.03
C ASN A 15 1.47 29.36 0.53
N ALA A 16 0.32 29.92 0.89
CA ALA A 16 -0.96 29.49 0.33
C ALA A 16 -1.09 29.94 -1.12
N SER A 17 -1.54 29.03 -2.00
CA SER A 17 -1.89 29.34 -3.38
C SER A 17 -3.37 29.10 -3.63
N LEU A 18 -3.97 29.95 -4.49
CA LEU A 18 -5.37 29.91 -4.85
C LEU A 18 -5.54 29.53 -6.31
N CYS A 19 -6.46 28.62 -6.58
CA CYS A 19 -6.97 28.37 -7.93
C CYS A 19 -8.30 29.10 -8.09
N ILE A 20 -8.40 29.95 -9.12
CA ILE A 20 -9.60 30.72 -9.43
C ILE A 20 -10.15 30.21 -10.77
N MET A 21 -11.38 29.74 -10.75
CA MET A 21 -12.13 29.35 -11.95
C MET A 21 -13.24 30.35 -12.26
N GLY A 22 -13.45 30.64 -13.56
CA GLY A 22 -14.49 31.54 -14.02
C GLY A 22 -14.16 33.01 -13.80
N LYS A 23 -15.19 33.86 -13.96
CA LYS A 23 -15.12 35.31 -13.73
C LYS A 23 -15.87 35.64 -12.45
N GLU A 24 -15.31 36.53 -11.63
CA GLU A 24 -15.93 37.01 -10.40
C GLU A 24 -17.38 37.46 -10.66
N GLY A 25 -18.32 36.98 -9.85
CA GLY A 25 -19.74 37.19 -9.97
C GLY A 25 -20.45 36.39 -11.08
N GLY A 26 -19.73 35.53 -11.82
CA GLY A 26 -20.29 34.65 -12.83
C GLY A 26 -20.84 33.34 -12.25
N PRO A 27 -21.66 32.59 -13.01
CA PRO A 27 -22.34 31.37 -12.54
C PRO A 27 -21.36 30.19 -12.28
N HIS A 28 -20.13 30.27 -12.77
CA HIS A 28 -19.10 29.25 -12.62
C HIS A 28 -17.85 29.76 -11.88
N TYR A 29 -18.05 30.84 -11.10
CA TYR A 29 -16.96 31.39 -10.28
C TYR A 29 -16.72 30.51 -9.08
N ASP A 30 -15.50 30.03 -8.93
CA ASP A 30 -15.05 29.30 -7.74
C ASP A 30 -13.61 29.67 -7.41
N VAL A 31 -13.31 29.69 -6.10
CA VAL A 31 -11.99 29.96 -5.55
C VAL A 31 -11.66 28.88 -4.53
N ASP A 32 -10.57 28.17 -4.75
CA ASP A 32 -10.13 27.14 -3.84
C ASP A 32 -8.62 27.17 -3.55
N LEU A 33 -8.23 26.62 -2.40
CA LEU A 33 -6.85 26.40 -2.05
C LEU A 33 -6.30 25.22 -2.85
N CYS A 34 -5.31 25.46 -3.70
CA CYS A 34 -4.72 24.40 -4.49
C CYS A 34 -3.30 24.76 -4.94
N ALA A 35 -2.38 23.83 -4.80
CA ALA A 35 -0.98 24.00 -5.18
C ALA A 35 -0.69 23.66 -6.65
N GLY A 36 -1.70 23.22 -7.42
CA GLY A 36 -1.52 22.80 -8.83
C GLY A 36 -0.75 21.46 -8.98
N PRO A 37 -0.27 21.13 -10.17
CA PRO A 37 -0.45 21.88 -11.43
C PRO A 37 -1.89 21.86 -11.97
N HIS A 38 -2.25 22.84 -12.78
CA HIS A 38 -3.56 22.97 -13.41
C HIS A 38 -3.43 23.18 -14.92
N VAL A 39 -4.42 22.73 -15.67
CA VAL A 39 -4.61 23.12 -17.07
C VAL A 39 -5.02 24.60 -17.16
N LYS A 40 -4.75 25.25 -18.28
CA LYS A 40 -5.08 26.68 -18.48
C LYS A 40 -6.59 26.92 -18.58
N SER A 41 -7.34 25.93 -19.04
CA SER A 41 -8.79 25.99 -19.19
C SER A 41 -9.40 24.62 -18.96
N THR A 42 -10.56 24.56 -18.31
CA THR A 42 -11.38 23.34 -18.18
C THR A 42 -11.76 22.74 -19.53
N GLY A 43 -11.80 23.55 -20.61
CA GLY A 43 -12.03 23.08 -21.99
C GLY A 43 -10.90 22.22 -22.57
N GLU A 44 -9.72 22.16 -21.91
CA GLU A 44 -8.64 21.25 -22.28
C GLU A 44 -8.90 19.81 -21.79
N VAL A 45 -9.74 19.65 -20.77
CA VAL A 45 -10.16 18.34 -20.25
C VAL A 45 -11.32 17.83 -21.09
N LYS A 46 -11.04 17.10 -22.17
CA LYS A 46 -12.05 16.64 -23.14
C LYS A 46 -12.69 15.32 -22.73
N ALA A 47 -11.87 14.36 -22.36
CA ALA A 47 -12.30 13.02 -21.99
C ALA A 47 -12.30 12.86 -20.48
N PHE A 48 -13.47 12.85 -19.83
CA PHE A 48 -13.57 12.66 -18.39
C PHE A 48 -14.81 11.83 -18.01
N LYS A 49 -14.73 11.18 -16.84
CA LYS A 49 -15.84 10.40 -16.30
C LYS A 49 -15.93 10.57 -14.78
N LEU A 50 -17.15 10.86 -14.28
CA LEU A 50 -17.43 10.71 -12.86
C LEU A 50 -17.67 9.23 -12.55
N LEU A 51 -16.96 8.72 -11.54
CA LEU A 51 -16.89 7.28 -11.26
C LEU A 51 -17.79 6.87 -10.11
N SER A 52 -17.74 7.61 -9.00
CA SER A 52 -18.51 7.28 -7.80
C SER A 52 -18.60 8.45 -6.83
N VAL A 53 -19.52 8.34 -5.88
CA VAL A 53 -19.64 9.24 -4.74
C VAL A 53 -19.56 8.39 -3.47
N ALA A 54 -18.82 8.86 -2.47
CA ALA A 54 -18.71 8.22 -1.18
C ALA A 54 -18.73 9.24 -0.04
N GLY A 55 -19.21 8.85 1.13
CA GLY A 55 -19.03 9.63 2.35
C GLY A 55 -17.54 9.63 2.76
N ALA A 56 -17.06 10.77 3.23
CA ALA A 56 -15.71 10.90 3.78
C ALA A 56 -15.71 11.92 4.91
N TYR A 57 -15.17 11.55 6.07
CA TYR A 57 -14.98 12.51 7.15
C TYR A 57 -13.91 13.54 6.78
N TYR A 58 -14.13 14.80 7.16
CA TYR A 58 -13.18 15.87 6.91
C TYR A 58 -11.83 15.56 7.56
N LYS A 59 -10.77 15.56 6.75
CA LYS A 59 -9.39 15.16 7.14
C LYS A 59 -9.27 13.72 7.71
N GLY A 60 -10.24 12.85 7.42
CA GLY A 60 -10.23 11.46 7.91
C GLY A 60 -10.62 11.30 9.38
N ASP A 61 -11.05 12.35 10.05
CA ASP A 61 -11.43 12.35 11.47
C ASP A 61 -12.94 12.07 11.60
N GLU A 62 -13.29 10.94 12.19
CA GLU A 62 -14.69 10.51 12.40
C GLU A 62 -15.51 11.43 13.32
N ASN A 63 -14.85 12.26 14.13
CA ASN A 63 -15.50 13.25 14.97
C ASN A 63 -15.83 14.54 14.21
N LYS A 64 -15.32 14.71 12.99
CA LYS A 64 -15.58 15.85 12.12
C LYS A 64 -16.75 15.58 11.17
N LYS A 65 -17.19 16.64 10.49
CA LYS A 65 -18.34 16.59 9.58
C LYS A 65 -18.08 15.60 8.44
N MET A 66 -19.07 14.76 8.17
CA MET A 66 -19.09 13.90 6.98
C MET A 66 -19.38 14.74 5.75
N LEU A 67 -18.54 14.62 4.74
CA LEU A 67 -18.64 15.25 3.43
C LEU A 67 -18.91 14.21 2.35
N GLN A 68 -19.31 14.65 1.17
CA GLN A 68 -19.38 13.81 -0.02
C GLN A 68 -18.08 13.95 -0.82
N ARG A 69 -17.43 12.82 -1.10
CA ARG A 69 -16.25 12.75 -1.96
C ARG A 69 -16.68 12.21 -3.33
N ILE A 70 -16.49 13.02 -4.34
CA ILE A 70 -16.76 12.65 -5.73
C ILE A 70 -15.46 12.18 -6.36
N TYR A 71 -15.47 10.97 -6.92
CA TYR A 71 -14.34 10.40 -7.65
C TYR A 71 -14.59 10.55 -9.15
N GLY A 72 -13.56 10.96 -9.85
CA GLY A 72 -13.57 11.07 -11.30
C GLY A 72 -12.19 10.76 -11.88
N THR A 73 -12.13 10.63 -13.19
CA THR A 73 -10.90 10.49 -13.96
C THR A 73 -10.97 11.30 -15.25
N ALA A 74 -9.83 11.67 -15.80
CA ALA A 74 -9.73 12.37 -17.06
C ALA A 74 -8.52 11.89 -17.85
N PHE A 75 -8.63 11.92 -19.19
CA PHE A 75 -7.60 11.51 -20.14
C PHE A 75 -7.48 12.53 -21.26
N GLU A 76 -6.41 12.46 -22.04
CA GLU A 76 -6.20 13.38 -23.17
C GLU A 76 -7.21 13.16 -24.31
N ASN A 77 -7.71 11.93 -24.45
CA ASN A 77 -8.65 11.53 -25.50
C ASN A 77 -9.65 10.48 -25.02
N GLU A 78 -10.74 10.33 -25.74
CA GLU A 78 -11.82 9.38 -25.42
C GLU A 78 -11.37 7.92 -25.48
N LYS A 79 -10.46 7.57 -26.36
CA LYS A 79 -9.97 6.19 -26.51
C LYS A 79 -9.27 5.71 -25.24
N ASP A 80 -8.36 6.51 -24.70
CA ASP A 80 -7.63 6.17 -23.46
C ASP A 80 -8.59 6.11 -22.26
N LEU A 81 -9.63 6.95 -22.26
CA LEU A 81 -10.68 6.88 -21.24
C LEU A 81 -11.47 5.58 -21.34
N GLU A 82 -11.88 5.17 -22.54
CA GLU A 82 -12.60 3.91 -22.77
C GLU A 82 -11.75 2.71 -22.37
N GLU A 83 -10.48 2.63 -22.80
CA GLU A 83 -9.55 1.56 -22.40
C GLU A 83 -9.39 1.49 -20.87
N TYR A 84 -9.29 2.61 -20.21
CA TYR A 84 -9.24 2.66 -18.74
C TYR A 84 -10.53 2.15 -18.08
N LEU A 85 -11.70 2.55 -18.61
CA LEU A 85 -12.98 2.10 -18.06
C LEU A 85 -13.20 0.61 -18.25
N GLU A 86 -12.84 0.07 -19.41
CA GLU A 86 -12.87 -1.37 -19.69
C GLU A 86 -11.93 -2.14 -18.76
N ALA A 87 -10.68 -1.69 -18.62
CA ALA A 87 -9.71 -2.30 -17.71
C ALA A 87 -10.21 -2.26 -16.24
N ARG A 88 -10.85 -1.17 -15.84
CA ARG A 88 -11.44 -1.01 -14.51
C ARG A 88 -12.61 -1.97 -14.27
N GLU A 89 -13.49 -2.17 -15.24
CA GLU A 89 -14.59 -3.13 -15.11
C GLU A 89 -14.08 -4.56 -15.09
N LEU A 90 -13.10 -4.90 -15.93
CA LEU A 90 -12.42 -6.20 -15.91
C LEU A 90 -11.76 -6.46 -14.54
N ALA A 91 -11.08 -5.47 -13.98
CA ALA A 91 -10.49 -5.57 -12.64
C ALA A 91 -11.56 -5.78 -11.54
N ARG A 92 -12.73 -5.16 -11.69
CA ARG A 92 -13.86 -5.34 -10.79
C ARG A 92 -14.50 -6.72 -10.89
N GLU A 93 -14.58 -7.28 -12.10
CA GLU A 93 -15.07 -8.64 -12.33
C GLU A 93 -14.09 -9.68 -11.76
N ASN A 94 -12.80 -9.46 -11.94
CA ASN A 94 -11.71 -10.33 -11.45
C ASN A 94 -11.28 -10.03 -10.00
N ASP A 95 -12.05 -9.26 -9.23
CA ASP A 95 -11.73 -9.02 -7.82
C ASP A 95 -11.59 -10.35 -7.08
N HIS A 96 -10.42 -10.57 -6.46
CA HIS A 96 -10.09 -11.81 -5.76
C HIS A 96 -11.13 -12.20 -4.69
N ARG A 97 -11.85 -11.22 -4.11
CA ARG A 97 -12.94 -11.48 -3.15
C ARG A 97 -14.17 -12.07 -3.81
N LYS A 98 -14.44 -11.73 -5.07
CA LYS A 98 -15.50 -12.36 -5.87
C LYS A 98 -15.08 -13.76 -6.32
N VAL A 99 -13.86 -13.88 -6.85
CA VAL A 99 -13.28 -15.16 -7.26
C VAL A 99 -13.27 -16.14 -6.09
N ASN A 100 -12.91 -15.68 -4.90
CA ASN A 100 -12.90 -16.50 -3.69
C ASN A 100 -14.24 -17.15 -3.36
N LYS A 101 -15.37 -16.47 -3.64
CA LYS A 101 -16.71 -17.05 -3.38
C LYS A 101 -16.99 -18.31 -4.20
N VAL A 102 -16.34 -18.45 -5.34
CA VAL A 102 -16.51 -19.59 -6.25
C VAL A 102 -15.40 -20.63 -6.05
N MET A 103 -14.16 -20.18 -5.88
CA MET A 103 -12.99 -21.05 -5.83
C MET A 103 -12.59 -21.49 -4.43
N ASP A 104 -13.13 -20.86 -3.38
CA ASP A 104 -12.79 -21.14 -1.98
C ASP A 104 -11.27 -21.18 -1.76
N ILE A 105 -10.60 -20.01 -1.94
CA ILE A 105 -9.15 -19.89 -1.88
C ILE A 105 -8.67 -19.50 -0.48
N PHE A 106 -9.41 -18.59 0.20
CA PHE A 106 -9.00 -18.07 1.51
C PHE A 106 -10.20 -17.75 2.39
N ALA A 107 -9.95 -17.70 3.70
CA ALA A 107 -10.91 -17.34 4.71
C ALA A 107 -10.30 -16.34 5.72
N PHE A 108 -11.18 -15.58 6.35
CA PHE A 108 -10.88 -14.76 7.53
C PHE A 108 -11.72 -15.19 8.71
N SER A 109 -11.21 -15.00 9.92
CA SER A 109 -11.94 -15.25 11.16
C SER A 109 -11.62 -14.16 12.17
N ASP A 110 -12.62 -13.66 12.88
CA ASP A 110 -12.42 -12.70 13.97
C ASP A 110 -11.64 -13.33 15.13
N LEU A 111 -11.72 -14.64 15.33
CA LEU A 111 -10.93 -15.35 16.35
C LEU A 111 -9.45 -15.45 16.00
N VAL A 112 -9.12 -15.51 14.70
CA VAL A 112 -7.73 -15.49 14.24
C VAL A 112 -7.18 -14.07 14.23
N GLY A 113 -8.01 -13.12 13.85
CA GLY A 113 -7.69 -11.70 13.84
C GLY A 113 -7.85 -11.08 12.44
N LYS A 114 -8.19 -9.79 12.44
CA LYS A 114 -8.39 -9.04 11.20
C LYS A 114 -7.07 -8.89 10.44
N GLY A 115 -7.10 -9.18 9.13
CA GLY A 115 -5.94 -9.09 8.25
C GLY A 115 -4.96 -10.27 8.33
N LEU A 116 -5.29 -11.31 9.10
CA LEU A 116 -4.57 -12.58 9.12
C LEU A 116 -5.31 -13.57 8.19
N VAL A 117 -4.67 -13.91 7.08
CA VAL A 117 -5.27 -14.70 6.02
C VAL A 117 -5.05 -16.20 6.27
N MET A 118 -6.12 -16.97 6.22
CA MET A 118 -6.05 -18.43 6.21
C MET A 118 -6.30 -18.93 4.78
N PHE A 119 -5.33 -19.63 4.19
CA PHE A 119 -5.53 -20.28 2.90
C PHE A 119 -6.21 -21.63 3.09
N THR A 120 -7.28 -21.85 2.34
CA THR A 120 -7.98 -23.14 2.26
C THR A 120 -7.12 -24.17 1.50
N PRO A 121 -7.53 -25.44 1.40
CA PRO A 121 -6.81 -26.41 0.59
C PRO A 121 -6.61 -25.96 -0.86
N ASN A 122 -7.66 -25.40 -1.50
CA ASN A 122 -7.56 -24.87 -2.86
C ASN A 122 -6.56 -23.73 -2.97
N GLY A 123 -6.64 -22.77 -2.04
CA GLY A 123 -5.72 -21.64 -2.00
C GLY A 123 -4.29 -22.07 -1.71
N THR A 124 -4.10 -23.08 -0.89
CA THR A 124 -2.77 -23.64 -0.59
C THR A 124 -2.13 -24.27 -1.84
N ILE A 125 -2.91 -24.99 -2.66
CA ILE A 125 -2.44 -25.52 -3.94
C ILE A 125 -1.98 -24.37 -4.85
N VAL A 126 -2.83 -23.36 -5.07
CA VAL A 126 -2.49 -22.21 -5.93
C VAL A 126 -1.25 -21.49 -5.43
N LYS A 127 -1.18 -21.25 -4.12
CA LYS A 127 -0.02 -20.59 -3.48
C LYS A 127 1.26 -21.39 -3.70
N ASN A 128 1.23 -22.71 -3.55
CA ASN A 128 2.40 -23.56 -3.69
C ASN A 128 2.87 -23.63 -5.16
N GLU A 129 1.96 -23.72 -6.12
CA GLU A 129 2.29 -23.70 -7.55
C GLU A 129 2.95 -22.37 -7.93
N LEU A 130 2.37 -21.24 -7.52
CA LEU A 130 2.95 -19.92 -7.74
C LEU A 130 4.32 -19.77 -7.08
N LYS A 131 4.47 -20.24 -5.84
CA LYS A 131 5.76 -20.25 -5.15
C LYS A 131 6.80 -21.05 -5.90
N SER A 132 6.46 -22.27 -6.29
CA SER A 132 7.36 -23.19 -7.02
C SER A 132 7.83 -22.56 -8.34
N TYR A 133 6.91 -21.99 -9.10
CA TYR A 133 7.21 -21.31 -10.36
C TYR A 133 8.13 -20.10 -10.16
N LEU A 134 7.81 -19.26 -9.17
CA LEU A 134 8.61 -18.07 -8.86
C LEU A 134 10.04 -18.44 -8.41
N MET A 135 10.17 -19.46 -7.56
CA MET A 135 11.46 -19.93 -7.07
C MET A 135 12.30 -20.55 -8.19
N GLU A 136 11.67 -21.22 -9.17
CA GLU A 136 12.34 -21.70 -10.36
C GLU A 136 12.92 -20.55 -11.20
N ILE A 137 12.12 -19.50 -11.44
CA ILE A 137 12.59 -18.29 -12.15
C ILE A 137 13.77 -17.67 -11.42
N CYS A 138 13.66 -17.47 -10.10
CA CYS A 138 14.73 -16.88 -9.30
C CYS A 138 16.04 -17.69 -9.39
N ARG A 139 15.96 -19.01 -9.32
CA ARG A 139 17.13 -19.89 -9.47
C ARG A 139 17.76 -19.81 -10.87
N ARG A 140 16.97 -19.72 -11.92
CA ARG A 140 17.46 -19.50 -13.30
C ARG A 140 18.23 -18.19 -13.45
N HIS A 141 17.88 -17.18 -12.65
CA HIS A 141 18.58 -15.89 -12.57
C HIS A 141 19.73 -15.87 -11.54
N GLY A 142 20.13 -17.03 -11.01
CA GLY A 142 21.27 -17.16 -10.10
C GLY A 142 20.99 -16.77 -8.64
N ALA A 143 19.73 -16.60 -8.27
CA ALA A 143 19.39 -16.34 -6.87
C ALA A 143 19.46 -17.65 -6.03
N MET A 144 20.03 -17.51 -4.84
CA MET A 144 20.14 -18.60 -3.88
C MET A 144 19.01 -18.51 -2.86
N GLU A 145 18.32 -19.64 -2.68
CA GLU A 145 17.24 -19.73 -1.69
C GLU A 145 17.83 -19.77 -0.28
N VAL A 146 17.26 -18.97 0.61
CA VAL A 146 17.61 -18.90 2.03
C VAL A 146 16.35 -19.03 2.88
N ASP A 147 16.52 -19.34 4.15
CA ASP A 147 15.47 -19.42 5.16
C ASP A 147 15.88 -18.63 6.39
N ILE A 148 15.01 -17.76 6.88
CA ILE A 148 15.29 -16.85 7.98
C ILE A 148 14.19 -16.91 9.05
N PRO A 149 14.52 -16.60 10.32
CA PRO A 149 13.54 -16.51 11.40
C PRO A 149 12.44 -15.48 11.12
N HIS A 150 11.26 -15.73 11.68
CA HIS A 150 10.14 -14.78 11.64
C HIS A 150 10.29 -13.60 12.60
N MET A 151 11.24 -13.66 13.53
CA MET A 151 11.50 -12.64 14.55
C MET A 151 12.98 -12.27 14.58
N ALA A 152 13.26 -11.03 14.95
CA ALA A 152 14.61 -10.56 15.28
C ALA A 152 14.54 -9.51 16.38
N LYS A 153 15.68 -9.23 17.02
CA LYS A 153 15.82 -8.09 17.94
C LYS A 153 15.59 -6.78 17.21
N ILE A 154 15.07 -5.79 17.92
CA ILE A 154 14.79 -4.45 17.35
C ILE A 154 16.05 -3.82 16.76
N ASP A 155 17.23 -4.07 17.33
CA ASP A 155 18.54 -3.55 16.90
C ASP A 155 18.82 -3.81 15.41
N LEU A 156 18.33 -4.95 14.86
CA LEU A 156 18.45 -5.25 13.43
C LEU A 156 17.70 -4.23 12.57
N TYR A 157 16.53 -3.82 13.03
CA TYR A 157 15.68 -2.88 12.33
C TYR A 157 16.07 -1.42 12.59
N GLU A 158 16.70 -1.12 13.72
CA GLU A 158 17.34 0.16 13.98
C GLU A 158 18.56 0.34 13.06
N THR A 159 19.44 -0.65 13.00
CA THR A 159 20.61 -0.62 12.11
C THR A 159 20.23 -0.44 10.63
N SER A 160 19.11 -1.02 10.21
CA SER A 160 18.62 -0.92 8.82
C SER A 160 17.70 0.29 8.56
N GLY A 161 17.42 1.12 9.59
CA GLY A 161 16.55 2.30 9.50
C GLY A 161 15.04 2.01 9.42
N HIS A 162 14.63 0.75 9.50
CA HIS A 162 13.21 0.39 9.43
C HIS A 162 12.45 0.73 10.72
N ALA A 163 13.12 0.65 11.89
CA ALA A 163 12.51 0.95 13.18
C ALA A 163 12.12 2.42 13.31
N GLU A 164 12.91 3.34 12.75
CA GLU A 164 12.61 4.77 12.73
C GLU A 164 11.51 5.09 11.71
N LYS A 165 11.67 4.62 10.47
CA LYS A 165 10.79 4.97 9.34
C LYS A 165 9.40 4.35 9.43
N PHE A 166 9.26 3.16 10.02
CA PHE A 166 8.03 2.36 10.05
C PHE A 166 7.67 1.90 11.46
N SER A 167 7.96 2.70 12.50
CA SER A 167 7.78 2.35 13.90
C SER A 167 6.36 1.89 14.26
N GLU A 168 5.35 2.49 13.63
CA GLU A 168 3.92 2.17 13.87
C GLU A 168 3.48 0.86 13.20
N GLU A 169 4.24 0.34 12.24
CA GLU A 169 3.91 -0.88 11.49
C GLU A 169 4.59 -2.14 12.07
N LEU A 170 5.36 -2.00 13.15
CA LEU A 170 6.11 -3.11 13.73
C LEU A 170 5.31 -3.83 14.82
N PHE A 171 5.08 -5.14 14.64
CA PHE A 171 4.60 -6.00 15.72
C PHE A 171 5.72 -6.27 16.72
N LYS A 172 5.58 -5.75 17.94
CA LYS A 172 6.50 -6.01 19.05
C LYS A 172 6.07 -7.27 19.79
N VAL A 173 7.04 -8.11 20.16
CA VAL A 173 6.84 -9.38 20.83
C VAL A 173 7.75 -9.43 22.04
N SER A 174 7.17 -9.52 23.24
CA SER A 174 7.90 -9.62 24.48
C SER A 174 7.95 -11.08 24.93
N SER A 175 9.14 -11.58 25.21
CA SER A 175 9.36 -12.91 25.78
C SER A 175 9.03 -12.91 27.27
N HIS A 176 8.58 -14.06 27.78
CA HIS A 176 8.41 -14.26 29.23
C HIS A 176 9.71 -14.04 30.04
N TYR A 177 10.84 -14.25 29.41
CA TYR A 177 12.16 -14.11 30.03
C TYR A 177 12.80 -12.73 29.83
N GLY A 178 12.05 -11.76 29.29
CA GLY A 178 12.48 -10.36 29.18
C GLY A 178 13.14 -9.98 27.86
N ASP A 179 13.22 -10.88 26.89
CA ASP A 179 13.72 -10.52 25.56
C ASP A 179 12.63 -9.77 24.75
N GLU A 180 13.04 -8.75 24.04
CA GLU A 180 12.19 -7.96 23.13
C GLU A 180 12.54 -8.27 21.68
N PHE A 181 11.54 -8.67 20.92
CA PHE A 181 11.64 -8.99 19.50
C PHE A 181 10.64 -8.20 18.68
N VAL A 182 10.83 -8.24 17.37
CA VAL A 182 9.91 -7.72 16.37
C VAL A 182 9.62 -8.83 15.36
N LEU A 183 8.35 -9.03 15.00
CA LEU A 183 8.02 -9.87 13.84
C LEU A 183 8.53 -9.18 12.58
N LYS A 184 9.21 -9.91 11.71
CA LYS A 184 9.86 -9.34 10.52
C LYS A 184 8.86 -8.64 9.59
N PRO A 185 8.99 -7.33 9.34
CA PRO A 185 8.20 -6.59 8.37
C PRO A 185 8.73 -6.75 6.93
N VAL A 186 10.00 -7.12 6.80
CA VAL A 186 10.74 -7.31 5.54
C VAL A 186 11.87 -8.34 5.75
N ASN A 187 12.34 -8.95 4.68
CA ASN A 187 13.38 -10.00 4.72
C ASN A 187 14.81 -9.45 4.62
N CYS A 188 15.01 -8.32 3.92
CA CYS A 188 16.33 -7.79 3.56
C CYS A 188 17.31 -7.64 4.74
N PRO A 189 16.91 -7.14 5.94
CA PRO A 189 17.84 -7.02 7.06
C PRO A 189 18.45 -8.35 7.50
N HIS A 190 17.68 -9.44 7.47
CA HIS A 190 18.20 -10.78 7.77
C HIS A 190 19.15 -11.28 6.67
N HIS A 191 18.81 -11.03 5.38
CA HIS A 191 19.67 -11.44 4.27
C HIS A 191 21.04 -10.76 4.33
N THR A 192 21.10 -9.50 4.79
CA THR A 192 22.39 -8.82 5.01
C THR A 192 23.21 -9.48 6.13
N GLN A 193 22.57 -10.06 7.15
CA GLN A 193 23.26 -10.83 8.20
C GLN A 193 23.82 -12.16 7.66
N ILE A 194 23.09 -12.84 6.76
CA ILE A 194 23.63 -14.01 6.05
C ILE A 194 24.85 -13.61 5.21
N TYR A 195 24.78 -12.48 4.51
CA TYR A 195 25.91 -11.95 3.75
C TYR A 195 27.11 -11.68 4.66
N ALA A 196 26.90 -11.02 5.80
CA ALA A 196 27.93 -10.64 6.75
C ALA A 196 28.49 -11.80 7.60
N SER A 197 27.85 -12.97 7.58
CA SER A 197 28.23 -14.13 8.43
C SER A 197 29.61 -14.72 8.11
N LYS A 198 30.20 -14.36 6.97
CA LYS A 198 31.55 -14.79 6.56
C LYS A 198 32.21 -13.72 5.67
N PRO A 199 33.57 -13.68 5.65
CA PRO A 199 34.32 -12.79 4.79
C PRO A 199 33.94 -12.96 3.32
N ARG A 200 33.81 -11.85 2.58
CA ARG A 200 33.47 -11.81 1.16
C ARG A 200 34.49 -10.97 0.40
N SER A 201 34.71 -11.35 -0.84
CA SER A 201 35.52 -10.57 -1.80
C SER A 201 34.59 -9.95 -2.84
N TYR A 202 35.02 -8.86 -3.48
CA TYR A 202 34.32 -8.29 -4.64
C TYR A 202 34.16 -9.31 -5.80
N LYS A 203 35.02 -10.34 -5.84
CA LYS A 203 34.93 -11.43 -6.82
C LYS A 203 33.76 -12.39 -6.56
N ASP A 204 33.20 -12.36 -5.35
CA ASP A 204 32.02 -13.18 -4.98
C ASP A 204 30.72 -12.52 -5.47
N LEU A 205 30.76 -11.29 -5.96
CA LEU A 205 29.61 -10.52 -6.43
C LEU A 205 29.37 -10.74 -7.94
N PRO A 206 28.11 -10.69 -8.39
CA PRO A 206 26.89 -10.40 -7.62
C PRO A 206 26.40 -11.61 -6.78
N ILE A 207 25.82 -11.31 -5.62
CA ILE A 207 25.15 -12.29 -4.77
C ILE A 207 23.66 -11.89 -4.68
N ALA A 208 22.76 -12.81 -4.98
CA ALA A 208 21.33 -12.62 -4.85
C ALA A 208 20.74 -13.69 -3.91
N TYR A 209 20.02 -13.26 -2.88
CA TYR A 209 19.23 -14.14 -2.01
C TYR A 209 17.75 -13.99 -2.30
N VAL A 210 17.02 -15.08 -2.23
CA VAL A 210 15.56 -15.13 -2.40
C VAL A 210 14.93 -15.97 -1.29
N GLU A 211 13.77 -15.55 -0.85
CA GLU A 211 12.96 -16.27 0.11
C GLU A 211 11.47 -16.00 -0.15
N SER A 212 10.66 -17.04 -0.04
CA SER A 212 9.21 -16.92 -0.07
C SER A 212 8.64 -17.26 1.31
N THR A 213 8.44 -16.26 2.13
CA THR A 213 8.02 -16.38 3.52
C THR A 213 7.06 -15.27 3.91
N GLN A 214 6.41 -15.40 5.07
CA GLN A 214 5.51 -14.38 5.59
C GLN A 214 6.29 -13.18 6.13
N GLN A 215 5.71 -12.01 5.93
CA GLN A 215 6.12 -10.73 6.50
C GLN A 215 4.95 -10.20 7.33
N HIS A 216 5.23 -9.51 8.43
CA HIS A 216 4.21 -9.09 9.38
C HIS A 216 4.24 -7.57 9.56
N ARG A 217 3.09 -6.91 9.31
CA ARG A 217 2.95 -5.46 9.49
C ARG A 217 1.69 -5.15 10.27
N ASP A 218 1.79 -4.30 11.29
CA ASP A 218 0.63 -3.83 12.05
C ASP A 218 -0.09 -2.74 11.26
N GLU A 219 -0.92 -3.19 10.35
CA GLU A 219 -1.68 -2.32 9.46
C GLU A 219 -2.77 -1.56 10.21
N LYS A 220 -2.91 -0.26 9.90
CA LYS A 220 -3.93 0.59 10.50
C LYS A 220 -5.34 0.03 10.27
N PRO A 221 -6.24 0.11 11.26
CA PRO A 221 -7.64 -0.25 11.08
C PRO A 221 -8.25 0.44 9.85
N GLY A 222 -8.99 -0.30 9.03
CA GLY A 222 -9.64 0.20 7.81
C GLY A 222 -8.75 0.27 6.56
N SER A 223 -7.43 0.04 6.67
CA SER A 223 -6.53 -0.01 5.51
C SER A 223 -6.48 -1.38 4.82
N MET A 224 -6.88 -2.44 5.52
CA MET A 224 -6.83 -3.81 5.02
C MET A 224 -7.87 -4.07 3.92
N ALA A 225 -7.50 -4.77 2.85
CA ALA A 225 -8.33 -4.99 1.67
C ALA A 225 -8.12 -6.39 1.07
N GLY A 226 -8.83 -7.38 1.59
CA GLY A 226 -8.72 -8.78 1.13
C GLY A 226 -7.27 -9.27 1.18
N LEU A 227 -6.76 -9.81 0.05
CA LEU A 227 -5.36 -10.24 -0.08
C LEU A 227 -4.40 -9.10 -0.45
N ASN A 228 -4.91 -7.94 -0.88
CA ASN A 228 -4.06 -6.83 -1.36
C ASN A 228 -3.33 -6.11 -0.22
N ARG A 229 -3.90 -6.10 0.96
CA ARG A 229 -3.29 -5.54 2.15
C ARG A 229 -3.69 -6.33 3.37
N THR A 230 -2.74 -7.05 3.93
CA THR A 230 -2.90 -7.98 5.05
C THR A 230 -1.89 -7.67 6.14
N ARG A 231 -2.06 -8.29 7.32
CA ARG A 231 -1.08 -8.21 8.41
C ARG A 231 0.01 -9.28 8.32
N SER A 232 -0.26 -10.34 7.54
CA SER A 232 0.74 -11.38 7.24
C SER A 232 0.39 -12.14 5.96
#